data_b222d471a8f3de0395d1e0f81f9b7ded
#
_entry.id   b222d471a8f3de0395d1e0f81f9b7ded
#
_cell.length_a   1.000
_cell.length_b   1.000
_cell.length_c   1.000
_cell.angle_alpha   90.00
_cell.angle_beta   90.00
_cell.angle_gamma   90.00
#
_symmetry.space_group_name_H-M   'P 1'
#
loop_
_entity.id
_entity.type
_entity.pdbx_description
1 polymer ?
#
loop_
_entity_poly.entity_id
_entity_poly.type
_entity_poly.pdbx_seq_one_letter_code
_entity_poly.pdbx_strand_id
1 'polypeptide(L)'
;MADTTVTKVNSRHSPRGAMGQRYLASGKSVAMRLWEAEEADSGEKSASRRDYETVGYVIEGRAVLHLEGQTVRLEPGDSWVVPKGAEHSYEIVETFTAVEATSPPAHAHGRDEP
;
A
#
# COMPACT_ATOMS: atom_id res chain seq x y z
N MET A 1 28.28 6.53 11.67
CA MET A 1 28.51 5.25 10.97
C MET A 1 27.17 4.63 10.62
N ALA A 2 27.00 4.22 9.40
CA ALA A 2 25.76 3.56 8.98
C ALA A 2 25.70 2.13 9.52
N ASP A 3 24.54 1.74 10.02
CA ASP A 3 24.29 0.37 10.42
C ASP A 3 24.04 -0.45 9.14
N THR A 4 24.89 -1.45 8.90
CA THR A 4 24.79 -2.31 7.74
C THR A 4 24.24 -3.70 8.05
N THR A 5 23.66 -3.87 9.23
CA THR A 5 23.02 -5.13 9.61
C THR A 5 21.82 -5.38 8.70
N VAL A 6 21.76 -6.57 8.11
CA VAL A 6 20.63 -6.96 7.27
C VAL A 6 19.45 -7.35 8.16
N THR A 7 18.33 -6.69 7.96
CA THR A 7 17.08 -7.01 8.66
C THR A 7 16.17 -7.75 7.68
N LYS A 8 15.59 -8.84 8.15
CA LYS A 8 14.70 -9.68 7.34
C LYS A 8 13.35 -9.82 8.03
N VAL A 9 12.27 -9.63 7.27
CA VAL A 9 10.91 -9.80 7.76
C VAL A 9 10.20 -10.83 6.89
N ASN A 10 9.56 -11.81 7.53
CA ASN A 10 8.71 -12.77 6.82
C ASN A 10 7.26 -12.31 6.98
N SER A 11 6.51 -12.24 5.88
CA SER A 11 5.13 -11.73 5.90
C SER A 11 4.20 -12.53 6.82
N ARG A 12 4.46 -13.81 7.05
CA ARG A 12 3.65 -14.65 7.93
C ARG A 12 3.70 -14.21 9.39
N HIS A 13 4.75 -13.51 9.77
CA HIS A 13 5.00 -13.07 11.15
C HIS A 13 5.04 -11.56 11.28
N SER A 14 4.68 -10.83 10.22
CA SER A 14 4.73 -9.38 10.24
C SER A 14 3.47 -8.80 10.91
N PRO A 15 3.60 -7.64 11.56
CA PRO A 15 2.44 -7.00 12.18
C PRO A 15 1.46 -6.50 11.14
N ARG A 16 0.17 -6.49 11.50
CA ARG A 16 -0.88 -5.93 10.65
C ARG A 16 -1.23 -4.53 11.13
N GLY A 17 -1.48 -3.63 10.17
CA GLY A 17 -2.00 -2.31 10.45
C GLY A 17 -3.51 -2.31 10.62
N ALA A 18 -4.06 -1.15 10.98
CA ALA A 18 -5.50 -0.99 11.23
C ALA A 18 -6.37 -1.30 10.00
N MET A 19 -5.83 -1.15 8.80
CA MET A 19 -6.55 -1.43 7.55
C MET A 19 -6.34 -2.85 7.04
N GLY A 20 -5.64 -3.71 7.80
CA GLY A 20 -5.36 -5.09 7.42
C GLY A 20 -4.06 -5.29 6.66
N GLN A 21 -3.33 -4.23 6.35
CA GLN A 21 -2.05 -4.33 5.65
C GLN A 21 -0.98 -4.99 6.54
N ARG A 22 -0.14 -5.81 5.92
CA ARG A 22 1.01 -6.40 6.60
C ARG A 22 2.23 -5.52 6.38
N TYR A 23 2.87 -5.11 7.47
CA TYR A 23 4.09 -4.32 7.39
C TYR A 23 5.30 -5.23 7.19
N LEU A 24 6.04 -4.99 6.13
CA LEU A 24 7.21 -5.76 5.76
C LEU A 24 8.50 -5.01 6.18
N ALA A 25 9.58 -5.21 5.45
CA ALA A 25 10.85 -4.56 5.77
C ALA A 25 10.72 -3.04 5.76
N SER A 26 11.35 -2.39 6.72
CA SER A 26 11.32 -0.95 6.88
C SER A 26 12.73 -0.39 7.00
N GLY A 27 13.08 0.51 6.10
CA GLY A 27 14.29 1.30 6.18
C GLY A 27 14.02 2.64 6.86
N LYS A 28 14.97 3.54 6.81
CA LYS A 28 14.83 4.88 7.39
C LYS A 28 13.89 5.78 6.58
N SER A 29 13.98 5.70 5.26
CA SER A 29 13.24 6.57 4.35
C SER A 29 12.19 5.85 3.52
N VAL A 30 12.17 4.53 3.54
CA VAL A 30 11.25 3.73 2.74
C VAL A 30 10.89 2.44 3.50
N ALA A 31 9.64 2.02 3.37
CA ALA A 31 9.15 0.78 3.98
C ALA A 31 8.24 0.05 3.01
N MET A 32 8.12 -1.25 3.17
CA MET A 32 7.25 -2.08 2.34
C MET A 32 6.03 -2.53 3.13
N ARG A 33 4.92 -2.73 2.42
CA ARG A 33 3.73 -3.36 3.00
C ARG A 33 3.05 -4.24 1.97
N LEU A 34 2.28 -5.22 2.45
CA LEU A 34 1.57 -6.18 1.63
C LEU A 34 0.08 -6.10 1.90
N TRP A 35 -0.70 -5.99 0.84
CA TRP A 35 -2.15 -6.18 0.86
C TRP A 35 -2.39 -7.60 0.35
N GLU A 36 -2.79 -8.50 1.26
CA GLU A 36 -2.90 -9.91 0.93
C GLU A 36 -4.36 -10.33 0.86
N ALA A 37 -4.77 -10.83 -0.32
CA ALA A 37 -6.11 -11.39 -0.54
C ALA A 37 -7.24 -10.45 -0.06
N GLU A 38 -7.14 -9.17 -0.39
CA GLU A 38 -8.20 -8.21 -0.07
C GLU A 38 -9.46 -8.55 -0.86
N GLU A 39 -10.57 -8.73 -0.15
CA GLU A 39 -11.82 -9.15 -0.77
C GLU A 39 -12.43 -8.06 -1.65
N ALA A 40 -13.13 -8.51 -2.70
CA ALA A 40 -13.87 -7.60 -3.56
C ALA A 40 -14.89 -6.82 -2.74
N ASP A 41 -14.98 -5.52 -3.02
CA ASP A 41 -15.88 -4.61 -2.33
C ASP A 41 -16.67 -3.85 -3.38
N SER A 42 -18.00 -3.93 -3.32
CA SER A 42 -18.87 -3.28 -4.29
C SER A 42 -19.07 -1.78 -4.02
N GLY A 43 -18.52 -1.25 -2.94
CA GLY A 43 -18.67 0.14 -2.57
C GLY A 43 -17.41 0.95 -2.84
N GLU A 44 -17.59 2.19 -3.29
CA GLU A 44 -16.48 3.13 -3.38
C GLU A 44 -16.12 3.56 -1.97
N LYS A 45 -14.85 3.36 -1.61
CA LYS A 45 -14.35 3.76 -0.30
C LYS A 45 -14.13 5.27 -0.25
N SER A 46 -14.22 5.84 0.93
CA SER A 46 -13.93 7.25 1.13
C SER A 46 -12.51 7.57 0.69
N ALA A 47 -12.36 8.67 -0.03
CA ALA A 47 -11.06 9.13 -0.47
C ALA A 47 -10.21 9.57 0.72
N SER A 48 -8.92 9.36 0.64
CA SER A 48 -7.98 9.77 1.68
C SER A 48 -6.77 10.45 1.07
N ARG A 49 -6.09 11.22 1.90
CA ARG A 49 -4.80 11.84 1.58
C ARG A 49 -3.80 11.33 2.59
N ARG A 50 -2.64 10.92 2.13
CA ARG A 50 -1.61 10.36 3.01
C ARG A 50 -0.35 11.20 2.97
N ASP A 51 0.37 11.19 4.09
CA ASP A 51 1.60 11.95 4.25
C ASP A 51 2.82 11.11 3.81
N TYR A 52 2.66 10.39 2.71
CA TYR A 52 3.72 9.60 2.11
C TYR A 52 3.40 9.31 0.64
N GLU A 53 4.46 9.06 -0.12
CA GLU A 53 4.35 8.58 -1.50
C GLU A 53 4.25 7.06 -1.49
N THR A 54 3.44 6.50 -2.38
CA THR A 54 3.30 5.05 -2.53
C THR A 54 3.66 4.65 -3.95
N VAL A 55 4.46 3.60 -4.08
CA VAL A 55 4.60 2.87 -5.35
C VAL A 55 4.19 1.42 -5.08
N GLY A 56 3.47 0.81 -6.00
CA GLY A 56 2.95 -0.54 -5.80
C GLY A 56 3.04 -1.41 -7.03
N TYR A 57 2.89 -2.72 -6.81
CA TYR A 57 2.91 -3.73 -7.86
C TYR A 57 1.83 -4.76 -7.58
N VAL A 58 0.98 -5.04 -8.58
CA VAL A 58 -0.12 -6.01 -8.44
C VAL A 58 0.38 -7.43 -8.66
N ILE A 59 0.13 -8.31 -7.69
CA ILE A 59 0.48 -9.72 -7.75
C ILE A 59 -0.70 -10.55 -8.27
N GLU A 60 -1.89 -10.34 -7.69
CA GLU A 60 -3.11 -11.05 -8.08
C GLU A 60 -4.33 -10.16 -7.99
N GLY A 61 -5.35 -10.48 -8.76
CA GLY A 61 -6.63 -9.80 -8.71
C GLY A 61 -6.65 -8.49 -9.48
N ARG A 62 -7.76 -7.76 -9.34
CA ARG A 62 -7.96 -6.48 -10.02
C ARG A 62 -8.57 -5.46 -9.08
N ALA A 63 -8.16 -4.22 -9.28
CA ALA A 63 -8.68 -3.09 -8.52
C ALA A 63 -8.81 -1.88 -9.43
N VAL A 64 -9.52 -0.86 -8.95
CA VAL A 64 -9.60 0.44 -9.61
C VAL A 64 -9.08 1.48 -8.63
N LEU A 65 -8.13 2.28 -9.08
CA LEU A 65 -7.60 3.41 -8.32
C LEU A 65 -8.26 4.68 -8.82
N HIS A 66 -8.88 5.42 -7.91
CA HIS A 66 -9.38 6.76 -8.17
C HIS A 66 -8.40 7.75 -7.56
N LEU A 67 -7.78 8.58 -8.39
CA LEU A 67 -6.73 9.50 -7.97
C LEU A 67 -6.97 10.88 -8.61
N GLU A 68 -7.28 11.87 -7.78
CA GLU A 68 -7.46 13.26 -8.24
C GLU A 68 -8.29 13.34 -9.53
N GLY A 69 -9.49 12.72 -9.51
CA GLY A 69 -10.42 12.73 -10.65
C GLY A 69 -10.09 11.77 -11.78
N GLN A 70 -8.98 11.05 -11.67
CA GLN A 70 -8.59 10.04 -12.66
C GLN A 70 -9.00 8.64 -12.19
N THR A 71 -9.32 7.76 -13.13
CA THR A 71 -9.66 6.37 -12.86
C THR A 71 -8.65 5.48 -13.55
N VAL A 72 -7.98 4.63 -12.79
CA VAL A 72 -6.92 3.76 -13.30
C VAL A 72 -7.23 2.31 -12.91
N ARG A 73 -7.23 1.42 -13.90
CA ARG A 73 -7.42 -0.01 -13.66
C ARG A 73 -6.07 -0.65 -13.34
N LEU A 74 -6.04 -1.46 -12.28
CA LEU A 74 -4.86 -2.17 -11.84
C LEU A 74 -5.08 -3.66 -12.02
N GLU A 75 -4.19 -4.29 -12.80
CA GLU A 75 -4.23 -5.72 -13.10
C GLU A 75 -2.87 -6.35 -12.78
N PRO A 76 -2.79 -7.69 -12.65
CA PRO A 76 -1.51 -8.35 -12.34
C PRO A 76 -0.40 -7.91 -13.29
N GLY A 77 0.74 -7.55 -12.70
CA GLY A 77 1.87 -7.04 -13.45
C GLY A 77 1.93 -5.52 -13.58
N ASP A 78 0.83 -4.83 -13.26
CA ASP A 78 0.83 -3.37 -13.27
C ASP A 78 1.51 -2.81 -12.03
N SER A 79 2.16 -1.67 -12.20
CA SER A 79 2.67 -0.89 -11.08
C SER A 79 2.12 0.53 -11.18
N TRP A 80 2.02 1.19 -10.04
CA TRP A 80 1.42 2.53 -9.99
C TRP A 80 2.10 3.40 -8.94
N VAL A 81 1.82 4.70 -9.01
CA VAL A 81 2.30 5.69 -8.05
C VAL A 81 1.13 6.48 -7.51
N VAL A 82 1.10 6.66 -6.21
CA VAL A 82 0.23 7.64 -5.54
C VAL A 82 1.14 8.71 -4.94
N PRO A 83 1.15 9.92 -5.49
CA PRO A 83 1.98 10.99 -4.95
C PRO A 83 1.56 11.37 -3.53
N LYS A 84 2.51 11.84 -2.74
CA LYS A 84 2.25 12.33 -1.39
C LYS A 84 1.17 13.42 -1.43
N GLY A 85 0.17 13.29 -0.57
CA GLY A 85 -0.91 14.26 -0.45
C GLY A 85 -2.01 14.16 -1.50
N ALA A 86 -1.88 13.30 -2.50
CA ALA A 86 -2.91 13.14 -3.52
C ALA A 86 -4.15 12.45 -2.95
N GLU A 87 -5.32 13.00 -3.25
CA GLU A 87 -6.58 12.40 -2.82
C GLU A 87 -6.87 11.16 -3.65
N HIS A 88 -7.08 10.03 -2.98
CA HIS A 88 -7.26 8.76 -3.68
C HIS A 88 -8.13 7.79 -2.90
N SER A 89 -8.69 6.82 -3.64
CA SER A 89 -9.41 5.70 -3.08
C SER A 89 -9.23 4.49 -3.99
N TYR A 90 -9.49 3.29 -3.44
CA TYR A 90 -9.41 2.05 -4.20
C TYR A 90 -10.75 1.34 -4.17
N GLU A 91 -11.06 0.67 -5.27
CA GLU A 91 -12.18 -0.24 -5.37
C GLU A 91 -11.63 -1.61 -5.74
N ILE A 92 -11.86 -2.61 -4.90
CA ILE A 92 -11.37 -3.98 -5.16
C ILE A 92 -12.41 -4.70 -6.01
N VAL A 93 -12.03 -5.07 -7.24
CA VAL A 93 -12.93 -5.72 -8.21
C VAL A 93 -12.89 -7.24 -8.05
N GLU A 94 -11.68 -7.79 -7.90
CA GLU A 94 -11.45 -9.21 -7.64
C GLU A 94 -10.48 -9.31 -6.48
N THR A 95 -10.56 -10.38 -5.70
CA THR A 95 -9.65 -10.62 -4.57
C THR A 95 -8.22 -10.20 -4.94
N PHE A 96 -7.68 -9.26 -4.21
CA PHE A 96 -6.54 -8.46 -4.64
C PHE A 96 -5.34 -8.63 -3.72
N THR A 97 -4.19 -8.89 -4.32
CA THR A 97 -2.91 -8.95 -3.59
C THR A 97 -1.92 -8.04 -4.30
N ALA A 98 -1.32 -7.15 -3.53
CA ALA A 98 -0.34 -6.20 -4.05
C ALA A 98 0.71 -5.88 -3.00
N VAL A 99 1.92 -5.61 -3.46
CA VAL A 99 3.00 -5.13 -2.60
C VAL A 99 3.25 -3.67 -2.88
N GLU A 100 3.53 -2.91 -1.83
CA GLU A 100 3.77 -1.47 -1.93
C GLU A 100 5.03 -1.07 -1.18
N ALA A 101 5.63 0.02 -1.62
CA ALA A 101 6.67 0.72 -0.87
C ALA A 101 6.19 2.15 -0.61
N THR A 102 6.40 2.64 0.60
CA THR A 102 6.00 3.99 1.00
C THR A 102 7.20 4.79 1.49
N SER A 103 7.23 6.07 1.16
CA SER A 103 8.29 6.98 1.57
C SER A 103 7.68 8.34 1.93
N PRO A 104 7.84 8.80 3.19
CA PRO A 104 8.43 8.10 4.34
C PRO A 104 7.62 6.88 4.77
N PRO A 105 8.15 6.01 5.64
CA PRO A 105 7.45 4.79 6.06
C PRO A 105 6.04 5.03 6.58
N ALA A 106 5.07 4.35 5.97
CA ALA A 106 3.65 4.56 6.29
C ALA A 106 3.28 4.20 7.73
N HIS A 107 3.94 3.19 8.30
CA HIS A 107 3.62 2.72 9.65
C HIS A 107 4.11 3.65 10.76
N ALA A 108 5.02 4.57 10.44
CA ALA A 108 5.63 5.43 11.44
C ALA A 108 4.86 6.74 11.64
N HIS A 109 4.88 7.26 12.87
CA HIS A 109 4.29 8.55 13.23
C HIS A 109 2.81 8.70 12.88
N GLY A 110 2.06 7.61 12.97
CA GLY A 110 0.61 7.63 12.74
C GLY A 110 0.19 7.90 11.30
N ARG A 111 1.08 7.81 10.32
CA ARG A 111 0.77 8.14 8.92
C ARG A 111 -0.33 7.29 8.29
N ASP A 112 -0.46 6.02 8.72
CA ASP A 112 -1.48 5.10 8.23
C ASP A 112 -2.75 5.09 9.07
N GLU A 113 -2.83 5.89 10.09
CA GLU A 113 -4.03 5.98 10.91
C GLU A 113 -5.11 6.80 10.20
N PRO A 114 -6.39 6.41 10.38
CA PRO A 114 -7.51 7.15 9.79
C PRO A 114 -7.63 8.57 10.32
#